data_56e94a776e9aacdfb65ac9b6002828e2
#
_entry.id   56e94a776e9aacdfb65ac9b6002828e2
#
_cell.length_a   1.000
_cell.length_b   1.000
_cell.length_c   1.000
_cell.angle_alpha   90.00
_cell.angle_beta   90.00
_cell.angle_gamma   90.00
#
_symmetry.space_group_name_H-M   'P 1'
#
loop_
_entity.id
_entity.type
_entity.pdbx_description
1 polymer ?
#
loop_
_entity_poly.entity_id
_entity_poly.type
_entity_poly.pdbx_seq_one_letter_code
_entity_poly.pdbx_strand_id
1 'polypeptide(L)'
;STVTPDTSATVKAGTKVIWTNTDPYRPHSIQAINPTSAPYFGGMDQVVLPYGESYGVVFDKVGSYDYTTVFYPVLTGRITVV
;
A
#
# COMPACT_ATOMS: atom_id res chain seq x y z
N SER A 1 4.39 9.37 -12.56
CA SER A 1 2.96 9.02 -12.64
C SER A 1 2.44 8.54 -11.30
N THR A 2 1.13 8.42 -11.19
CA THR A 2 0.44 8.05 -9.95
C THR A 2 -0.49 6.89 -10.25
N VAL A 3 -0.52 5.91 -9.33
CA VAL A 3 -1.37 4.72 -9.45
C VAL A 3 -2.15 4.54 -8.16
N THR A 4 -3.43 4.15 -8.30
CA THR A 4 -4.28 3.73 -7.18
C THR A 4 -4.60 2.26 -7.37
N PRO A 5 -3.94 1.35 -6.65
CA PRO A 5 -4.14 -0.09 -6.87
C PRO A 5 -5.39 -0.60 -6.18
N ASP A 6 -5.99 -1.68 -6.71
CA ASP A 6 -6.97 -2.47 -5.97
C ASP A 6 -6.27 -3.29 -4.89
N THR A 7 -5.54 -4.33 -5.28
CA THR A 7 -4.72 -5.13 -4.37
C THR A 7 -3.30 -5.29 -4.87
N SER A 8 -3.13 -5.40 -6.18
CA SER A 8 -1.80 -5.60 -6.78
C SER A 8 -1.67 -4.73 -8.02
N ALA A 9 -0.45 -4.26 -8.27
CA ALA A 9 -0.14 -3.46 -9.45
C ALA A 9 1.30 -3.65 -9.85
N THR A 10 1.57 -3.46 -11.14
CA THR A 10 2.93 -3.39 -11.69
C THR A 10 3.17 -1.96 -12.14
N VAL A 11 4.22 -1.34 -11.62
CA VAL A 11 4.53 0.06 -11.89
C VAL A 11 5.98 0.23 -12.26
N LYS A 12 6.31 1.32 -12.92
CA LYS A 12 7.70 1.68 -13.20
C LYS A 12 8.34 2.34 -11.98
N ALA A 13 9.64 2.14 -11.81
CA ALA A 13 10.40 2.82 -10.76
C ALA A 13 10.17 4.33 -10.84
N GLY A 14 9.93 4.95 -9.69
CA GLY A 14 9.60 6.37 -9.60
C GLY A 14 8.10 6.67 -9.59
N THR A 15 7.25 5.66 -9.73
CA THR A 15 5.80 5.83 -9.68
C THR A 15 5.33 6.04 -8.24
N LYS A 16 4.45 7.00 -8.05
CA LYS A 16 3.75 7.19 -6.78
C LYS A 16 2.51 6.31 -6.73
N VAL A 17 2.39 5.52 -5.68
CA VAL A 17 1.23 4.65 -5.43
C VAL A 17 0.44 5.25 -4.28
N ILE A 18 -0.87 5.42 -4.46
CA ILE A 18 -1.75 6.03 -3.46
C ILE A 18 -2.87 5.07 -3.11
N TRP A 19 -3.02 4.80 -1.81
CA TRP A 19 -4.16 4.08 -1.25
C TRP A 19 -5.08 5.09 -0.60
N THR A 20 -6.38 5.00 -0.88
CA THR A 20 -7.40 5.86 -0.29
C THR A 20 -8.51 5.00 0.29
N ASN A 21 -8.90 5.27 1.53
CA ASN A 21 -10.06 4.62 2.13
C ASN A 21 -11.32 5.36 1.71
N THR A 22 -12.16 4.71 0.90
CA THR A 22 -13.44 5.25 0.45
C THR A 22 -14.63 4.64 1.19
N ASP A 23 -14.38 3.84 2.24
CA ASP A 23 -15.42 3.20 3.04
C ASP A 23 -15.86 4.14 4.16
N PRO A 24 -17.10 4.70 4.11
CA PRO A 24 -17.55 5.63 5.12
C PRO A 24 -17.92 4.97 6.45
N TYR A 25 -17.91 3.64 6.52
CA TYR A 25 -18.40 2.91 7.68
C TYR A 25 -17.30 2.35 8.56
N ARG A 26 -16.05 2.22 8.04
CA ARG A 26 -14.97 1.64 8.83
C ARG A 26 -13.61 2.14 8.38
N PRO A 27 -12.67 2.24 9.31
CA PRO A 27 -11.27 2.50 8.94
C PRO A 27 -10.69 1.30 8.20
N HIS A 28 -9.68 1.55 7.40
CA HIS A 28 -8.86 0.52 6.77
C HIS A 28 -7.40 0.78 7.12
N SER A 29 -6.56 -0.24 6.96
CA SER A 29 -5.13 -0.07 7.15
C SER A 29 -4.35 -0.92 6.18
N ILE A 30 -3.11 -0.49 5.94
CA ILE A 30 -2.14 -1.23 5.14
C ILE A 30 -0.91 -1.46 5.99
N GLN A 31 -0.23 -2.59 5.76
CA GLN A 31 0.93 -2.98 6.54
C GLN A 31 1.89 -3.79 5.70
N ALA A 32 3.18 -3.53 5.84
CA ALA A 32 4.20 -4.36 5.21
C ALA A 32 4.16 -5.78 5.77
N ILE A 33 4.36 -6.77 4.91
CA ILE A 33 4.40 -8.18 5.33
C ILE A 33 5.80 -8.58 5.78
N ASN A 34 6.83 -7.99 5.19
CA ASN A 34 8.22 -8.39 5.43
C ASN A 34 9.15 -7.19 5.42
N PRO A 35 10.42 -7.36 5.85
CA PRO A 35 11.36 -6.24 5.89
C PRO A 35 11.66 -5.61 4.52
N THR A 36 11.47 -6.34 3.42
CA THR A 36 11.71 -5.81 2.09
C THR A 36 10.72 -4.71 1.74
N SER A 37 9.45 -4.87 2.12
CA SER A 37 8.40 -3.87 1.87
C SER A 37 8.32 -2.80 2.96
N ALA A 38 8.85 -3.06 4.15
CA ALA A 38 8.76 -2.15 5.29
C ALA A 38 9.19 -0.70 4.99
N PRO A 39 10.26 -0.42 4.23
CA PRO A 39 10.66 0.96 3.96
C PRO A 39 9.59 1.79 3.24
N TYR A 40 8.70 1.15 2.48
CA TYR A 40 7.66 1.85 1.74
C TYR A 40 6.38 2.04 2.56
N PHE A 41 6.27 1.42 3.73
CA PHE A 41 5.09 1.51 4.58
C PHE A 41 5.41 2.09 5.96
N GLY A 42 6.55 2.79 6.08
CA GLY A 42 6.93 3.43 7.33
C GLY A 42 7.34 2.45 8.42
N GLY A 43 7.71 1.23 8.05
CA GLY A 43 8.10 0.17 8.99
C GLY A 43 7.17 -1.02 8.92
N MET A 44 7.14 -1.81 10.00
CA MET A 44 6.33 -3.03 10.05
C MET A 44 4.97 -2.81 10.76
N ASP A 45 4.71 -1.62 11.26
CA ASP A 45 3.42 -1.29 11.87
C ASP A 45 2.38 -0.94 10.82
N GLN A 46 1.12 -1.08 11.18
CA GLN A 46 0.03 -0.72 10.27
C GLN A 46 -0.06 0.80 10.06
N VAL A 47 -0.42 1.18 8.84
CA VAL A 47 -0.79 2.55 8.51
C VAL A 47 -2.31 2.61 8.49
N VAL A 48 -2.92 3.30 9.45
CA VAL A 48 -4.37 3.36 9.58
C VAL A 48 -4.91 4.51 8.75
N LEU A 49 -5.92 4.21 7.93
CA LEU A 49 -6.59 5.16 7.06
C LEU A 49 -8.06 5.28 7.45
N PRO A 50 -8.45 6.30 8.21
CA PRO A 50 -9.87 6.63 8.39
C PRO A 50 -10.53 6.98 7.06
N TYR A 51 -11.85 7.03 7.04
CA TYR A 51 -12.59 7.38 5.84
C TYR A 51 -12.07 8.68 5.21
N GLY A 52 -11.81 8.62 3.90
CA GLY A 52 -11.34 9.77 3.13
C GLY A 52 -9.82 9.99 3.19
N GLU A 53 -9.12 9.29 4.08
CA GLU A 53 -7.67 9.44 4.21
C GLU A 53 -6.93 8.64 3.16
N SER A 54 -5.75 9.14 2.80
CA SER A 54 -4.90 8.52 1.79
C SER A 54 -3.47 8.33 2.31
N TYR A 55 -2.81 7.30 1.79
CA TYR A 55 -1.39 7.08 1.99
C TYR A 55 -0.73 6.96 0.62
N GLY A 56 0.27 7.78 0.36
CA GLY A 56 1.00 7.78 -0.90
C GLY A 56 2.49 7.59 -0.68
N VAL A 57 3.11 6.79 -1.54
CA VAL A 57 4.55 6.54 -1.47
C VAL A 57 5.10 6.31 -2.88
N VAL A 58 6.33 6.80 -3.10
CA VAL A 58 7.04 6.59 -4.37
C VAL A 58 7.86 5.31 -4.26
N PHE A 59 7.61 4.37 -5.18
CA PHE A 59 8.38 3.15 -5.30
C PHE A 59 9.53 3.38 -6.29
N ASP A 60 10.73 3.55 -5.77
CA ASP A 60 11.89 3.97 -6.55
C ASP A 60 12.87 2.84 -6.88
N LYS A 61 12.70 1.66 -6.31
CA LYS A 61 13.59 0.53 -6.54
C LYS A 61 12.84 -0.64 -7.16
N VAL A 62 13.43 -1.21 -8.20
CA VAL A 62 12.92 -2.42 -8.84
C VAL A 62 12.84 -3.56 -7.83
N GLY A 63 11.73 -4.27 -7.83
CA GLY A 63 11.49 -5.39 -6.91
C GLY A 63 10.01 -5.67 -6.72
N SER A 64 9.72 -6.57 -5.80
CA SER A 64 8.35 -6.92 -5.42
C SER A 64 8.14 -6.60 -3.94
N TYR A 65 7.05 -5.90 -3.64
CA TYR A 65 6.79 -5.38 -2.30
C TYR A 65 5.40 -5.82 -1.86
N ASP A 66 5.36 -6.76 -0.92
CA ASP A 66 4.12 -7.35 -0.45
C ASP A 66 3.57 -6.57 0.75
N TYR A 67 2.26 -6.39 0.78
CA TYR A 67 1.56 -5.75 1.86
C TYR A 67 0.24 -6.47 2.14
N THR A 68 -0.36 -6.16 3.27
CA THR A 68 -1.67 -6.69 3.65
C THR A 68 -2.54 -5.57 4.19
N THR A 69 -3.85 -5.73 4.05
CA THR A 69 -4.82 -4.94 4.80
C THR A 69 -5.09 -5.63 6.13
N VAL A 70 -5.28 -4.87 7.21
CA VAL A 70 -5.41 -5.43 8.55
C VAL A 70 -6.87 -5.54 8.98
N PHE A 71 -7.68 -4.51 8.67
CA PHE A 71 -9.11 -4.55 8.97
C PHE A 71 -9.87 -5.37 7.92
N TYR A 72 -11.02 -5.88 8.30
CA TYR A 72 -11.85 -6.68 7.39
C TYR A 72 -12.31 -5.85 6.18
N PRO A 73 -12.23 -6.37 4.94
CA PRO A 73 -11.67 -7.68 4.60
C PRO A 73 -10.14 -7.66 4.63
N VAL A 74 -9.54 -8.74 5.13
CA VAL A 74 -8.08 -8.90 5.13
C VAL A 74 -7.66 -9.40 3.75
N LEU A 75 -6.89 -8.59 3.05
CA LEU A 75 -6.41 -8.88 1.69
C LEU A 75 -4.90 -8.74 1.66
N THR A 76 -4.26 -9.52 0.80
CA THR A 76 -2.85 -9.36 0.50
C THR A 76 -2.68 -8.78 -0.89
N GLY A 77 -1.69 -7.91 -1.06
CA GLY A 77 -1.38 -7.30 -2.34
C GLY A 77 0.11 -7.27 -2.60
N ARG A 78 0.47 -7.01 -3.84
CA ARG A 78 1.88 -6.89 -4.25
C ARG A 78 2.04 -5.72 -5.20
N ILE A 79 3.00 -4.85 -4.89
CA ILE A 79 3.46 -3.84 -5.84
C ILE A 79 4.74 -4.36 -6.47
N THR A 80 4.69 -4.58 -7.78
CA THR A 80 5.85 -4.99 -8.56
C THR A 80 6.40 -3.76 -9.28
N VAL A 81 7.66 -3.46 -9.03
CA VAL A 81 8.34 -2.29 -9.61
C VAL A 81 9.32 -2.78 -10.68
N VAL A 82 9.16 -2.27 -11.87
CA VAL A 82 9.99 -2.65 -13.03
C VAL A 82 10.81 -1.50 -13.56
#